data_14668def144b4f80523661d21dbe8912
#
_entry.id   14668def144b4f80523661d21dbe8912
#
_cell.length_a   1.000
_cell.length_b   1.000
_cell.length_c   1.000
_cell.angle_alpha   90.00
_cell.angle_beta   90.00
_cell.angle_gamma   90.00
#
_symmetry.space_group_name_H-M   'P 1'
#
loop_
_entity.id
_entity.type
_entity.pdbx_description
1 polymer ?
#
loop_
_entity_poly.entity_id
_entity_poly.type
_entity_poly.pdbx_seq_one_letter_code
_entity_poly.pdbx_strand_id
1 'polypeptide(L)'
;MWNCPYSNDYFAKFAEDFENEDASPTFSMLSEAACSHGITIVGGSVPESSDGQLYNTSCVFGPDGKLKAKHRKIHLFDIEIPGDITFKESDFFAAGDKPTIVDTDVGRIGIGICHDIRFPELAALYRAKGAPIICYPGAFNISTGELLWEVMQRARAADNQLFVASCSPSRDSSDSYAIWGHSTLVGPSGEIIATSGHEETVVVAEIDYSKIELQR
;
A
#
# COMPACT_ATOMS: atom_id res chain seq x y z
N MET A 1 -3.03 -6.57 5.95
CA MET A 1 -2.19 -7.50 5.18
C MET A 1 -3.04 -8.10 4.09
N TRP A 2 -2.41 -8.61 3.05
CA TRP A 2 -3.16 -9.22 1.95
C TRP A 2 -3.31 -10.74 2.12
N ASN A 3 -2.28 -11.40 2.64
CA ASN A 3 -2.25 -12.85 2.76
C ASN A 3 -2.74 -13.39 4.13
N CYS A 4 -3.10 -12.52 5.06
CA CYS A 4 -3.60 -12.93 6.37
C CYS A 4 -4.50 -11.86 7.00
N PRO A 5 -5.34 -12.22 7.98
CA PRO A 5 -6.05 -11.26 8.82
C PRO A 5 -5.10 -10.27 9.50
N TYR A 6 -5.53 -9.02 9.68
CA TYR A 6 -4.74 -8.02 10.39
C TYR A 6 -4.88 -8.20 11.90
N SER A 7 -4.21 -9.22 12.41
CA SER A 7 -4.24 -9.62 13.82
C SER A 7 -2.91 -10.24 14.21
N ASN A 8 -2.50 -9.96 15.44
CA ASN A 8 -1.25 -10.42 16.05
C ASN A 8 -1.06 -11.93 16.02
N ASP A 9 -2.16 -12.68 16.08
CA ASP A 9 -2.14 -14.16 16.07
C ASP A 9 -1.70 -14.77 14.74
N TYR A 10 -1.70 -13.96 13.67
CA TYR A 10 -1.49 -14.45 12.30
C TYR A 10 -0.19 -13.97 11.67
N PHE A 11 0.37 -12.83 12.06
CA PHE A 11 1.50 -12.25 11.35
C PHE A 11 2.70 -13.19 11.22
N ALA A 12 3.13 -13.81 12.33
CA ALA A 12 4.25 -14.75 12.30
C ALA A 12 3.93 -16.05 11.54
N LYS A 13 2.67 -16.48 11.53
CA LYS A 13 2.26 -17.74 10.85
C LYS A 13 2.22 -17.60 9.33
N PHE A 14 1.95 -16.40 8.84
CA PHE A 14 1.81 -16.09 7.42
C PHE A 14 2.98 -15.26 6.88
N ALA A 15 4.04 -15.13 7.69
CA ALA A 15 5.23 -14.42 7.25
C ALA A 15 5.95 -15.20 6.15
N GLU A 16 6.38 -14.47 5.12
CA GLU A 16 7.08 -15.00 3.96
C GLU A 16 8.55 -14.57 4.00
N ASP A 17 9.44 -15.48 3.63
CA ASP A 17 10.87 -15.21 3.43
C ASP A 17 11.14 -15.06 1.94
N PHE A 18 11.27 -13.83 1.46
CA PHE A 18 11.39 -13.52 0.02
C PHE A 18 12.71 -13.98 -0.61
N GLU A 19 13.65 -14.48 0.18
CA GLU A 19 14.88 -15.11 -0.33
C GLU A 19 14.69 -16.63 -0.52
N ASN A 20 13.56 -17.18 -0.05
CA ASN A 20 13.19 -18.58 -0.19
C ASN A 20 11.83 -18.70 -0.92
N GLU A 21 11.88 -19.05 -2.21
CA GLU A 21 10.67 -19.17 -3.05
C GLU A 21 9.65 -20.17 -2.48
N ASP A 22 10.10 -21.29 -1.90
CA ASP A 22 9.22 -22.30 -1.30
C ASP A 22 8.48 -21.78 -0.05
N ALA A 23 9.02 -20.75 0.60
CA ALA A 23 8.46 -20.12 1.78
C ALA A 23 7.72 -18.80 1.47
N SER A 24 7.48 -18.49 0.19
CA SER A 24 6.96 -17.20 -0.27
C SER A 24 5.86 -17.36 -1.32
N PRO A 25 4.74 -18.01 -1.00
CA PRO A 25 3.68 -18.29 -2.00
C PRO A 25 3.04 -17.03 -2.57
N THR A 26 2.86 -15.97 -1.75
CA THR A 26 2.30 -14.70 -2.22
C THR A 26 3.26 -13.96 -3.15
N PHE A 27 4.55 -13.93 -2.77
CA PHE A 27 5.61 -13.36 -3.59
C PHE A 27 5.71 -14.06 -4.94
N SER A 28 5.75 -15.39 -4.96
CA SER A 28 5.82 -16.21 -6.17
C SER A 28 4.61 -15.98 -7.07
N MET A 29 3.40 -15.97 -6.50
CA MET A 29 2.15 -15.74 -7.24
C MET A 29 2.14 -14.35 -7.90
N LEU A 30 2.59 -13.30 -7.21
CA LEU A 30 2.66 -11.94 -7.78
C LEU A 30 3.71 -11.85 -8.90
N SER A 31 4.86 -12.50 -8.73
CA SER A 31 5.90 -12.62 -9.74
C SER A 31 5.39 -13.31 -11.01
N GLU A 32 4.75 -14.47 -10.85
CA GLU A 32 4.15 -15.22 -11.95
C GLU A 32 3.03 -14.44 -12.66
N ALA A 33 2.17 -13.76 -11.91
CA ALA A 33 1.10 -12.92 -12.47
C ALA A 33 1.68 -11.76 -13.29
N ALA A 34 2.69 -11.06 -12.76
CA ALA A 34 3.36 -9.98 -13.48
C ALA A 34 3.96 -10.47 -14.80
N CYS A 35 4.66 -11.60 -14.77
CA CYS A 35 5.28 -12.20 -15.96
C CYS A 35 4.23 -12.69 -16.97
N SER A 36 3.23 -13.44 -16.51
CA SER A 36 2.23 -14.06 -17.40
C SER A 36 1.37 -13.03 -18.13
N HIS A 37 1.14 -11.87 -17.51
CA HIS A 37 0.35 -10.79 -18.10
C HIS A 37 1.18 -9.67 -18.71
N GLY A 38 2.52 -9.70 -18.55
CA GLY A 38 3.41 -8.66 -19.05
C GLY A 38 3.13 -7.28 -18.44
N ILE A 39 2.84 -7.21 -17.13
CA ILE A 39 2.44 -5.99 -16.44
C ILE A 39 3.33 -5.70 -15.22
N THR A 40 3.41 -4.43 -14.85
CA THR A 40 3.97 -4.05 -13.54
C THR A 40 2.93 -4.26 -12.44
N ILE A 41 3.29 -4.95 -11.37
CA ILE A 41 2.44 -5.16 -10.20
C ILE A 41 3.05 -4.48 -8.98
N VAL A 42 2.28 -3.60 -8.34
CA VAL A 42 2.53 -3.17 -6.95
C VAL A 42 1.64 -4.03 -6.05
N GLY A 43 2.23 -4.96 -5.33
CA GLY A 43 1.50 -5.90 -4.51
C GLY A 43 0.90 -5.28 -3.25
N GLY A 44 -0.14 -5.93 -2.72
CA GLY A 44 -0.58 -5.70 -1.35
C GLY A 44 0.55 -6.07 -0.36
N SER A 45 0.49 -5.51 0.84
CA SER A 45 1.53 -5.81 1.84
C SER A 45 1.30 -7.15 2.52
N VAL A 46 2.41 -7.83 2.83
CA VAL A 46 2.45 -9.10 3.55
C VAL A 46 3.46 -9.02 4.70
N PRO A 47 3.35 -9.87 5.73
CA PRO A 47 4.41 -10.03 6.71
C PRO A 47 5.64 -10.64 6.03
N GLU A 48 6.76 -9.94 6.06
CA GLU A 48 8.07 -10.43 5.60
C GLU A 48 8.87 -10.91 6.81
N SER A 49 9.43 -12.10 6.74
CA SER A 49 10.45 -12.58 7.69
C SER A 49 11.83 -12.33 7.10
N SER A 50 12.68 -11.58 7.79
CA SER A 50 14.05 -11.30 7.36
C SER A 50 14.94 -11.07 8.57
N ASP A 51 16.06 -11.77 8.64
CA ASP A 51 17.07 -11.63 9.73
C ASP A 51 16.49 -11.77 11.14
N GLY A 52 15.49 -12.65 11.30
CA GLY A 52 14.83 -12.90 12.58
C GLY A 52 13.85 -11.82 13.04
N GLN A 53 13.51 -10.87 12.15
CA GLN A 53 12.52 -9.84 12.38
C GLN A 53 11.36 -9.97 11.39
N LEU A 54 10.21 -9.41 11.77
CA LEU A 54 9.07 -9.27 10.88
C LEU A 54 8.97 -7.83 10.38
N TYR A 55 8.58 -7.68 9.10
CA TYR A 55 8.30 -6.39 8.48
C TYR A 55 6.96 -6.45 7.75
N ASN A 56 6.28 -5.32 7.70
CA ASN A 56 5.10 -5.15 6.85
C ASN A 56 5.57 -4.65 5.48
N THR A 57 5.57 -5.54 4.47
CA THR A 57 6.30 -5.29 3.21
C THR A 57 5.41 -5.41 1.98
N SER A 58 5.53 -4.46 1.07
CA SER A 58 4.95 -4.46 -0.27
C SER A 58 6.06 -4.61 -1.32
N CYS A 59 5.86 -5.53 -2.27
CA CYS A 59 6.79 -5.81 -3.35
C CYS A 59 6.29 -5.24 -4.67
N VAL A 60 7.22 -4.79 -5.53
CA VAL A 60 6.94 -4.33 -6.88
C VAL A 60 7.61 -5.25 -7.88
N PHE A 61 6.84 -5.82 -8.79
CA PHE A 61 7.30 -6.72 -9.84
C PHE A 61 7.18 -6.05 -11.21
N GLY A 62 8.16 -6.27 -12.07
CA GLY A 62 8.13 -5.84 -13.45
C GLY A 62 7.43 -6.86 -14.36
N PRO A 63 7.21 -6.51 -15.66
CA PRO A 63 6.59 -7.39 -16.65
C PRO A 63 7.37 -8.68 -16.92
N ASP A 64 8.62 -8.74 -16.49
CA ASP A 64 9.49 -9.92 -16.54
C ASP A 64 9.37 -10.83 -15.30
N GLY A 65 8.45 -10.53 -14.40
CA GLY A 65 8.25 -11.20 -13.12
C GLY A 65 9.32 -10.90 -12.08
N LYS A 66 10.36 -10.11 -12.41
CA LYS A 66 11.42 -9.83 -11.45
C LYS A 66 11.02 -8.80 -10.43
N LEU A 67 11.47 -9.00 -9.21
CA LEU A 67 11.37 -8.01 -8.15
C LEU A 67 12.15 -6.75 -8.54
N LYS A 68 11.47 -5.62 -8.62
CA LYS A 68 12.06 -4.31 -8.90
C LYS A 68 12.36 -3.55 -7.61
N ALA A 69 11.49 -3.66 -6.61
CA ALA A 69 11.67 -3.03 -5.30
C ALA A 69 10.82 -3.72 -4.23
N LYS A 70 11.23 -3.58 -2.97
CA LYS A 70 10.38 -3.84 -1.81
C LYS A 70 10.36 -2.63 -0.88
N HIS A 71 9.21 -2.34 -0.33
CA HIS A 71 8.99 -1.27 0.65
C HIS A 71 8.57 -1.90 1.97
N ARG A 72 9.37 -1.72 3.00
CA ARG A 72 9.01 -2.03 4.38
C ARG A 72 8.34 -0.81 4.98
N LYS A 73 7.15 -0.97 5.54
CA LYS A 73 6.39 0.11 6.17
C LYS A 73 7.26 0.88 7.15
N ILE A 74 7.37 2.19 6.95
CA ILE A 74 8.25 3.06 7.75
C ILE A 74 7.54 3.48 9.02
N HIS A 75 6.25 3.87 8.90
CA HIS A 75 5.48 4.40 10.02
C HIS A 75 4.50 3.33 10.49
N LEU A 76 4.86 2.64 11.56
CA LEU A 76 4.04 1.59 12.14
C LEU A 76 2.77 2.18 12.76
N PHE A 77 1.70 1.39 12.75
CA PHE A 77 0.41 1.81 13.27
C PHE A 77 0.32 1.49 14.75
N ASP A 78 0.74 2.46 15.57
CA ASP A 78 0.57 2.41 17.02
C ASP A 78 -0.53 3.40 17.39
N ILE A 79 -1.61 2.88 17.97
CA ILE A 79 -2.76 3.68 18.37
C ILE A 79 -3.22 3.27 19.76
N GLU A 80 -3.54 4.27 20.56
CA GLU A 80 -4.13 4.11 21.87
C GLU A 80 -5.25 5.13 22.03
N ILE A 81 -6.50 4.67 21.97
CA ILE A 81 -7.69 5.49 22.21
C ILE A 81 -8.35 4.95 23.47
N PRO A 82 -8.31 5.68 24.60
CA PRO A 82 -8.89 5.21 25.85
C PRO A 82 -10.37 4.85 25.70
N GLY A 83 -10.71 3.62 26.05
CA GLY A 83 -12.09 3.10 25.97
C GLY A 83 -12.54 2.61 24.58
N ASP A 84 -11.68 2.65 23.59
CA ASP A 84 -11.99 2.18 22.23
C ASP A 84 -10.94 1.15 21.76
N ILE A 85 -9.81 1.56 21.19
CA ILE A 85 -8.82 0.66 20.62
C ILE A 85 -7.42 0.94 21.17
N THR A 86 -6.72 -0.15 21.49
CA THR A 86 -5.28 -0.12 21.71
C THR A 86 -4.65 -1.17 20.79
N PHE A 87 -3.81 -0.72 19.86
CA PHE A 87 -3.09 -1.58 18.95
C PHE A 87 -1.68 -1.03 18.70
N LYS A 88 -0.67 -1.87 18.88
CA LYS A 88 0.73 -1.50 18.64
C LYS A 88 1.33 -2.44 17.61
N GLU A 89 1.45 -1.96 16.38
CA GLU A 89 2.11 -2.71 15.30
C GLU A 89 3.61 -2.90 15.59
N SER A 90 4.21 -1.95 16.33
CA SER A 90 5.62 -2.01 16.76
C SER A 90 5.94 -3.15 17.73
N ASP A 91 4.95 -3.78 18.36
CA ASP A 91 5.16 -4.96 19.19
C ASP A 91 5.51 -6.21 18.35
N PHE A 92 5.21 -6.19 17.04
CA PHE A 92 5.35 -7.34 16.13
C PHE A 92 6.27 -7.08 14.95
N PHE A 93 6.29 -5.86 14.44
CA PHE A 93 7.03 -5.48 13.24
C PHE A 93 8.13 -4.49 13.55
N ALA A 94 9.25 -4.67 12.88
CA ALA A 94 10.27 -3.63 12.77
C ALA A 94 9.86 -2.62 11.70
N ALA A 95 10.19 -1.35 11.94
CA ALA A 95 10.00 -0.30 10.95
C ALA A 95 10.99 -0.43 9.79
N GLY A 96 10.55 -0.07 8.58
CA GLY A 96 11.44 0.17 7.45
C GLY A 96 12.33 1.39 7.70
N ASP A 97 13.49 1.40 7.10
CA ASP A 97 14.54 2.42 7.32
C ASP A 97 14.64 3.47 6.21
N LYS A 98 13.96 3.24 5.08
CA LYS A 98 14.07 4.12 3.90
C LYS A 98 12.80 4.18 3.05
N PRO A 99 12.53 5.36 2.44
CA PRO A 99 11.49 5.50 1.43
C PRO A 99 11.87 4.71 0.17
N THR A 100 10.86 4.20 -0.54
CA THR A 100 11.03 3.39 -1.74
C THR A 100 10.46 4.10 -2.95
N ILE A 101 11.33 4.34 -3.93
CA ILE A 101 10.97 4.80 -5.27
C ILE A 101 11.53 3.81 -6.26
N VAL A 102 10.73 3.45 -7.26
CA VAL A 102 11.11 2.48 -8.29
C VAL A 102 10.78 3.02 -9.68
N ASP A 103 11.72 2.87 -10.60
CA ASP A 103 11.49 3.10 -12.02
C ASP A 103 10.93 1.84 -12.65
N THR A 104 9.80 1.97 -13.31
CA THR A 104 9.07 0.89 -13.97
C THR A 104 8.75 1.27 -15.43
N ASP A 105 8.26 0.30 -16.21
CA ASP A 105 7.87 0.54 -17.61
C ASP A 105 6.65 1.50 -17.72
N VAL A 106 5.88 1.66 -16.63
CA VAL A 106 4.74 2.58 -16.58
C VAL A 106 5.06 3.91 -15.90
N GLY A 107 6.32 4.14 -15.54
CA GLY A 107 6.80 5.36 -14.90
C GLY A 107 7.43 5.13 -13.54
N ARG A 108 7.84 6.22 -12.91
CA ARG A 108 8.41 6.20 -11.55
C ARG A 108 7.31 6.15 -10.52
N ILE A 109 7.40 5.22 -9.57
CA ILE A 109 6.36 4.98 -8.55
C ILE A 109 6.98 5.16 -7.16
N GLY A 110 6.31 5.94 -6.30
CA GLY A 110 6.56 5.97 -4.85
C GLY A 110 5.69 4.92 -4.16
N ILE A 111 6.19 4.26 -3.12
CA ILE A 111 5.46 3.23 -2.38
C ILE A 111 5.34 3.63 -0.93
N GLY A 112 4.13 3.57 -0.37
CA GLY A 112 3.87 3.63 1.05
C GLY A 112 2.88 2.55 1.46
N ILE A 113 2.80 2.23 2.73
CA ILE A 113 1.85 1.22 3.23
C ILE A 113 0.95 1.86 4.28
N CYS A 114 -0.37 1.86 4.02
CA CYS A 114 -1.41 2.17 5.00
C CYS A 114 -1.10 3.46 5.81
N HIS A 115 -0.63 3.33 7.05
CA HIS A 115 -0.31 4.44 7.96
C HIS A 115 0.75 5.41 7.42
N ASP A 116 1.60 5.00 6.48
CA ASP A 116 2.56 5.89 5.81
C ASP A 116 1.88 7.11 5.16
N ILE A 117 0.63 6.98 4.73
CA ILE A 117 -0.14 8.08 4.12
C ILE A 117 -0.38 9.25 5.09
N ARG A 118 -0.32 8.99 6.43
CA ARG A 118 -0.47 10.02 7.46
C ARG A 118 0.68 11.04 7.48
N PHE A 119 1.82 10.68 6.93
CA PHE A 119 3.05 11.46 6.95
C PHE A 119 3.25 12.20 5.62
N PRO A 120 2.89 13.50 5.54
CA PRO A 120 2.98 14.26 4.30
C PRO A 120 4.41 14.40 3.80
N GLU A 121 5.39 14.30 4.69
CA GLU A 121 6.82 14.39 4.37
C GLU A 121 7.25 13.27 3.40
N LEU A 122 6.68 12.07 3.55
CA LEU A 122 6.96 10.94 2.66
C LEU A 122 6.46 11.23 1.23
N ALA A 123 5.23 11.75 1.11
CA ALA A 123 4.67 12.11 -0.19
C ALA A 123 5.45 13.28 -0.84
N ALA A 124 5.82 14.29 -0.05
CA ALA A 124 6.63 15.41 -0.50
C ALA A 124 8.03 14.96 -0.99
N LEU A 125 8.64 14.01 -0.30
CA LEU A 125 9.90 13.40 -0.72
C LEU A 125 9.75 12.67 -2.06
N TYR A 126 8.70 11.87 -2.25
CA TYR A 126 8.43 11.18 -3.50
C TYR A 126 8.23 12.16 -4.65
N ARG A 127 7.47 13.24 -4.40
CA ARG A 127 7.30 14.33 -5.35
C ARG A 127 8.63 14.99 -5.72
N ALA A 128 9.46 15.33 -4.74
CA ALA A 128 10.77 15.94 -4.95
C ALA A 128 11.72 15.03 -5.74
N LYS A 129 11.55 13.71 -5.63
CA LYS A 129 12.29 12.69 -6.39
C LYS A 129 11.66 12.38 -7.76
N GLY A 130 10.61 13.08 -8.15
CA GLY A 130 10.00 13.01 -9.48
C GLY A 130 9.04 11.84 -9.68
N ALA A 131 8.48 11.26 -8.63
CA ALA A 131 7.42 10.27 -8.76
C ALA A 131 6.09 10.96 -9.14
N PRO A 132 5.47 10.62 -10.29
CA PRO A 132 4.17 11.15 -10.68
C PRO A 132 3.01 10.43 -10.00
N ILE A 133 3.26 9.28 -9.37
CA ILE A 133 2.25 8.46 -8.68
C ILE A 133 2.82 7.87 -7.41
N ILE A 134 1.97 7.75 -6.40
CA ILE A 134 2.26 6.99 -5.17
C ILE A 134 1.21 5.90 -5.00
N CYS A 135 1.65 4.67 -4.73
CA CYS A 135 0.79 3.55 -4.42
C CYS A 135 0.78 3.30 -2.90
N TYR A 136 -0.43 3.19 -2.34
CA TYR A 136 -0.64 2.91 -0.91
C TYR A 136 -1.56 1.69 -0.73
N PRO A 137 -1.04 0.45 -0.71
CA PRO A 137 -1.82 -0.65 -0.16
C PRO A 137 -2.11 -0.39 1.32
N GLY A 138 -3.35 -0.60 1.74
CA GLY A 138 -3.74 -0.29 3.10
C GLY A 138 -5.04 -0.96 3.52
N ALA A 139 -5.26 -1.05 4.82
CA ALA A 139 -6.46 -1.60 5.43
C ALA A 139 -6.82 -0.75 6.65
N PHE A 140 -7.53 0.36 6.42
CA PHE A 140 -8.05 1.17 7.52
C PHE A 140 -9.25 0.44 8.15
N ASN A 141 -9.40 0.53 9.46
CA ASN A 141 -10.64 0.11 10.11
C ASN A 141 -11.80 1.05 9.74
N ILE A 142 -13.05 0.66 10.05
CA ILE A 142 -14.23 1.44 9.67
C ILE A 142 -14.16 2.87 10.21
N SER A 143 -13.89 3.06 11.50
CA SER A 143 -13.93 4.39 12.13
C SER A 143 -12.88 5.34 11.58
N THR A 144 -11.64 4.88 11.43
CA THR A 144 -10.57 5.70 10.84
C THR A 144 -10.71 5.83 9.33
N GLY A 145 -11.25 4.82 8.66
CA GLY A 145 -11.49 4.82 7.22
C GLY A 145 -12.53 5.85 6.81
N GLU A 146 -13.66 5.87 7.48
CA GLU A 146 -14.72 6.84 7.23
C GLU A 146 -14.24 8.29 7.37
N LEU A 147 -13.43 8.56 8.36
CA LEU A 147 -12.92 9.91 8.64
C LEU A 147 -11.74 10.33 7.75
N LEU A 148 -10.84 9.41 7.43
CA LEU A 148 -9.50 9.77 6.98
C LEU A 148 -9.10 9.20 5.62
N TRP A 149 -9.69 8.07 5.18
CA TRP A 149 -9.25 7.36 3.98
C TRP A 149 -9.26 8.23 2.73
N GLU A 150 -10.41 8.82 2.41
CA GLU A 150 -10.56 9.66 1.24
C GLU A 150 -9.78 10.97 1.38
N VAL A 151 -9.96 11.66 2.51
CA VAL A 151 -9.37 13.00 2.69
C VAL A 151 -7.86 12.97 2.64
N MET A 152 -7.22 11.92 3.17
CA MET A 152 -5.76 11.80 3.12
C MET A 152 -5.23 11.56 1.73
N GLN A 153 -5.86 10.69 0.96
CA GLN A 153 -5.49 10.43 -0.42
C GLN A 153 -5.57 11.70 -1.25
N ARG A 154 -6.70 12.42 -1.15
CA ARG A 154 -6.93 13.67 -1.84
C ARG A 154 -5.92 14.76 -1.43
N ALA A 155 -5.63 14.88 -0.14
CA ALA A 155 -4.62 15.81 0.35
C ALA A 155 -3.23 15.47 -0.22
N ARG A 156 -2.77 14.20 -0.17
CA ARG A 156 -1.46 13.82 -0.72
C ARG A 156 -1.37 14.07 -2.21
N ALA A 157 -2.46 13.82 -2.95
CA ALA A 157 -2.50 14.08 -4.38
C ALA A 157 -2.43 15.60 -4.67
N ALA A 158 -3.28 16.40 -4.04
CA ALA A 158 -3.39 17.83 -4.29
C ALA A 158 -2.14 18.60 -3.84
N ASP A 159 -1.65 18.34 -2.61
CA ASP A 159 -0.47 19.03 -2.06
C ASP A 159 0.79 18.79 -2.91
N ASN A 160 0.90 17.61 -3.51
CA ASN A 160 2.08 17.18 -4.24
C ASN A 160 1.89 17.18 -5.76
N GLN A 161 0.68 17.48 -6.27
CA GLN A 161 0.37 17.46 -7.70
C GLN A 161 0.81 16.15 -8.36
N LEU A 162 0.33 15.02 -7.82
CA LEU A 162 0.62 13.67 -8.29
C LEU A 162 -0.62 12.78 -8.16
N PHE A 163 -0.58 11.61 -8.79
CA PHE A 163 -1.63 10.61 -8.62
C PHE A 163 -1.41 9.83 -7.32
N VAL A 164 -2.51 9.45 -6.68
CA VAL A 164 -2.49 8.53 -5.54
C VAL A 164 -3.39 7.34 -5.86
N ALA A 165 -2.81 6.14 -5.86
CA ALA A 165 -3.53 4.89 -6.02
C ALA A 165 -3.48 4.10 -4.71
N SER A 166 -4.64 3.90 -4.10
CA SER A 166 -4.73 3.14 -2.84
C SER A 166 -5.63 1.93 -3.04
N CYS A 167 -5.14 0.76 -2.63
CA CYS A 167 -5.95 -0.45 -2.63
C CYS A 167 -6.16 -0.96 -1.21
N SER A 168 -7.37 -1.45 -0.97
CA SER A 168 -7.78 -2.04 0.31
C SER A 168 -8.43 -3.40 0.05
N PRO A 169 -8.26 -4.38 0.94
CA PRO A 169 -9.07 -5.59 0.89
C PRO A 169 -10.55 -5.26 1.00
N SER A 170 -11.41 -6.15 0.49
CA SER A 170 -12.85 -6.10 0.73
C SER A 170 -13.15 -6.32 2.21
N ARG A 171 -14.32 -5.85 2.65
CA ARG A 171 -14.77 -6.00 4.03
C ARG A 171 -15.35 -7.38 4.27
N ASP A 172 -14.83 -8.08 5.26
CA ASP A 172 -15.49 -9.22 5.89
C ASP A 172 -16.11 -8.75 7.20
N SER A 173 -17.44 -8.82 7.31
CA SER A 173 -18.17 -8.40 8.51
C SER A 173 -17.99 -9.37 9.68
N SER A 174 -17.47 -10.56 9.46
CA SER A 174 -17.18 -11.57 10.48
C SER A 174 -15.79 -11.41 11.10
N ASP A 175 -14.92 -10.61 10.49
CA ASP A 175 -13.57 -10.37 11.00
C ASP A 175 -13.58 -9.40 12.19
N SER A 176 -12.72 -9.67 13.18
CA SER A 176 -12.53 -8.81 14.35
C SER A 176 -11.96 -7.43 13.99
N TYR A 177 -11.24 -7.31 12.88
CA TYR A 177 -10.78 -6.06 12.30
C TYR A 177 -11.56 -5.76 11.02
N ALA A 178 -12.72 -5.11 11.19
CA ALA A 178 -13.56 -4.74 10.07
C ALA A 178 -12.91 -3.62 9.24
N ILE A 179 -12.61 -3.94 7.97
CA ILE A 179 -11.89 -3.06 7.04
C ILE A 179 -12.86 -2.09 6.36
N TRP A 180 -12.41 -0.85 6.14
CA TRP A 180 -13.18 0.17 5.45
C TRP A 180 -13.44 -0.19 3.97
N GLY A 181 -12.46 -0.75 3.26
CA GLY A 181 -12.51 -0.99 1.81
C GLY A 181 -12.18 0.28 1.03
N HIS A 182 -12.97 0.57 0.00
CA HIS A 182 -12.93 1.81 -0.79
C HIS A 182 -11.59 2.05 -1.48
N SER A 183 -11.10 1.06 -2.25
CA SER A 183 -9.95 1.26 -3.14
C SER A 183 -10.20 2.45 -4.05
N THR A 184 -9.24 3.37 -4.15
CA THR A 184 -9.46 4.67 -4.78
C THR A 184 -8.25 5.09 -5.60
N LEU A 185 -8.50 5.67 -6.78
CA LEU A 185 -7.53 6.42 -7.57
C LEU A 185 -7.88 7.91 -7.52
N VAL A 186 -6.92 8.73 -7.12
CA VAL A 186 -7.05 10.19 -7.01
C VAL A 186 -6.09 10.85 -7.98
N GLY A 187 -6.57 11.86 -8.69
CA GLY A 187 -5.81 12.68 -9.62
C GLY A 187 -5.10 13.86 -8.94
N PRO A 188 -4.21 14.54 -9.68
CA PRO A 188 -3.29 15.54 -9.12
C PRO A 188 -3.95 16.81 -8.58
N SER A 189 -5.23 17.09 -8.88
CA SER A 189 -6.02 18.17 -8.25
C SER A 189 -6.75 17.71 -6.97
N GLY A 190 -6.58 16.46 -6.55
CA GLY A 190 -7.35 15.86 -5.48
C GLY A 190 -8.73 15.35 -5.91
N GLU A 191 -8.99 15.28 -7.22
CA GLU A 191 -10.22 14.70 -7.77
C GLU A 191 -10.21 13.17 -7.68
N ILE A 192 -11.34 12.58 -7.31
CA ILE A 192 -11.52 11.13 -7.35
C ILE A 192 -11.75 10.72 -8.80
N ILE A 193 -10.83 9.95 -9.38
CA ILE A 193 -10.95 9.42 -10.74
C ILE A 193 -11.81 8.16 -10.73
N ALA A 194 -11.55 7.27 -9.78
CA ALA A 194 -12.31 6.04 -9.61
C ALA A 194 -12.23 5.57 -8.15
N THR A 195 -13.31 4.96 -7.67
CA THR A 195 -13.37 4.39 -6.32
C THR A 195 -14.28 3.17 -6.30
N SER A 196 -14.04 2.27 -5.36
CA SER A 196 -14.93 1.14 -5.07
C SER A 196 -15.79 1.41 -3.83
N GLY A 197 -16.72 0.49 -3.54
CA GLY A 197 -17.32 0.33 -2.22
C GLY A 197 -16.42 -0.53 -1.31
N HIS A 198 -17.06 -1.28 -0.44
CA HIS A 198 -16.37 -2.20 0.47
C HIS A 198 -16.46 -3.67 0.03
N GLU A 199 -17.15 -3.94 -1.06
CA GLU A 199 -17.32 -5.27 -1.66
C GLU A 199 -16.08 -5.65 -2.47
N GLU A 200 -15.94 -6.93 -2.75
CA GLU A 200 -14.95 -7.44 -3.70
C GLU A 200 -15.21 -6.89 -5.09
N THR A 201 -14.25 -6.18 -5.65
CA THR A 201 -14.36 -5.58 -6.98
C THR A 201 -13.01 -5.21 -7.57
N VAL A 202 -13.00 -4.87 -8.85
CA VAL A 202 -11.84 -4.36 -9.58
C VAL A 202 -12.13 -2.92 -10.01
N VAL A 203 -11.22 -1.99 -9.66
CA VAL A 203 -11.25 -0.60 -10.13
C VAL A 203 -10.28 -0.47 -11.30
N VAL A 204 -10.78 0.00 -12.45
CA VAL A 204 -9.97 0.24 -13.65
C VAL A 204 -10.11 1.70 -14.05
N ALA A 205 -8.99 2.38 -14.29
CA ALA A 205 -8.97 3.76 -14.73
C ALA A 205 -7.70 4.07 -15.53
N GLU A 206 -7.78 5.08 -16.39
CA GLU A 206 -6.65 5.59 -17.15
C GLU A 206 -5.94 6.69 -16.37
N ILE A 207 -4.60 6.67 -16.38
CA ILE A 207 -3.74 7.68 -15.77
C ILE A 207 -3.04 8.46 -16.90
N ASP A 208 -3.37 9.75 -16.99
CA ASP A 208 -2.74 10.68 -17.92
C ASP A 208 -1.80 11.61 -17.16
N TYR A 209 -0.51 11.33 -17.23
CA TYR A 209 0.53 12.13 -16.55
C TYR A 209 0.62 13.59 -17.06
N SER A 210 0.09 13.91 -18.24
CA SER A 210 0.07 15.29 -18.73
C SER A 210 -0.74 16.22 -17.84
N LYS A 211 -1.72 15.68 -17.10
CA LYS A 211 -2.51 16.44 -16.12
C LYS A 211 -1.66 17.06 -15.01
N ILE A 212 -0.52 16.47 -14.68
CA ILE A 212 0.42 17.03 -13.70
C ILE A 212 1.06 18.31 -14.22
N GLU A 213 1.39 18.36 -15.51
CA GLU A 213 2.02 19.53 -16.13
C GLU A 213 1.06 20.70 -16.28
N LEU A 214 -0.21 20.42 -16.50
CA LEU A 214 -1.25 21.45 -16.65
C LEU A 214 -1.57 22.19 -15.34
N GLN A 215 -1.12 21.69 -14.20
CA GLN A 215 -1.38 22.26 -12.87
C GLN A 215 -0.16 23.00 -12.29
N ARG A 216 0.93 23.04 -13.02
CA ARG A 216 2.15 23.78 -12.69
C ARG A 216 2.20 25.10 -13.42
#